data_eac45b73e03cc92ddb624229a92bdca3
#
_entry.id   eac45b73e03cc92ddb624229a92bdca3
#
_cell.length_a   1.000
_cell.length_b   1.000
_cell.length_c   1.000
_cell.angle_alpha   90.00
_cell.angle_beta   90.00
_cell.angle_gamma   90.00
#
_symmetry.space_group_name_H-M   'P 1'
#
loop_
_entity.id
_entity.type
_entity.pdbx_description
1 polymer ?
#
loop_
_entity_poly.entity_id
_entity_poly.type
_entity_poly.pdbx_seq_one_letter_code
_entity_poly.pdbx_strand_id
1 'polypeptide(L)'
;MSLISSSLTFYYKRVFPIIWIGGCALIGGLGLYAALSKGSGLFPLVIITPIIFVLGIYFMKKYVSDLVDEDLDDGDALVVKNNGQEQRIALADITNVSYAAMTSPPRVVLSLRHPTVFGDEVAFCAPVQIMTFSQSPLIADLIKRVERARESHHRR
;
A
#
# COMPACT_ATOMS: atom_id res chain seq x y z
N MET A 1 22.23 -1.94 3.33
CA MET A 1 20.78 -1.66 3.45
C MET A 1 20.28 -1.15 2.11
N SER A 2 19.40 -1.86 1.45
CA SER A 2 18.74 -1.43 0.23
C SER A 2 17.25 -1.21 0.53
N LEU A 3 16.67 -0.15 -0.02
CA LEU A 3 15.24 0.15 0.12
C LEU A 3 14.46 -0.79 -0.82
N ILE A 4 13.59 -1.62 -0.27
CA ILE A 4 12.74 -2.53 -1.03
C ILE A 4 11.40 -1.87 -1.34
N SER A 5 10.89 -1.00 -0.44
CA SER A 5 9.64 -0.28 -0.67
C SER A 5 9.83 0.87 -1.66
N SER A 6 8.79 1.16 -2.45
CA SER A 6 8.83 2.24 -3.42
C SER A 6 8.37 3.56 -2.79
N SER A 7 8.87 4.69 -3.32
CA SER A 7 8.38 6.05 -3.01
C SER A 7 6.87 6.22 -3.27
N LEU A 8 6.26 5.27 -3.98
CA LEU A 8 4.82 5.22 -4.24
C LEU A 8 4.01 5.04 -2.96
N THR A 9 4.54 4.38 -1.92
CA THR A 9 3.84 4.24 -0.63
C THR A 9 3.57 5.62 -0.05
N PHE A 10 4.56 6.52 -0.04
CA PHE A 10 4.36 7.91 0.41
C PHE A 10 3.31 8.64 -0.42
N TYR A 11 3.36 8.49 -1.76
CA TYR A 11 2.40 9.13 -2.66
C TYR A 11 0.97 8.65 -2.36
N TYR A 12 0.72 7.33 -2.34
CA TYR A 12 -0.61 6.78 -2.08
C TYR A 12 -1.12 7.06 -0.67
N LYS A 13 -0.22 7.11 0.33
CA LYS A 13 -0.61 7.29 1.73
C LYS A 13 -0.86 8.76 2.10
N ARG A 14 -0.13 9.71 1.48
CA ARG A 14 -0.20 11.13 1.85
C ARG A 14 -0.69 12.05 0.74
N VAL A 15 -0.20 11.88 -0.49
CA VAL A 15 -0.50 12.81 -1.58
C VAL A 15 -1.85 12.51 -2.22
N PHE A 16 -2.13 11.25 -2.50
CA PHE A 16 -3.37 10.82 -3.14
C PHE A 16 -4.63 11.20 -2.34
N PRO A 17 -4.72 11.01 -0.99
CA PRO A 17 -5.86 11.46 -0.20
C PRO A 17 -6.13 12.96 -0.34
N ILE A 18 -5.09 13.78 -0.33
CA ILE A 18 -5.23 15.24 -0.43
C ILE A 18 -5.79 15.64 -1.80
N ILE A 19 -5.25 15.05 -2.87
CA ILE A 19 -5.74 15.28 -4.24
C ILE A 19 -7.19 14.82 -4.38
N TRP A 20 -7.52 13.64 -3.84
CA TRP A 20 -8.87 13.09 -3.88
C TRP A 20 -9.89 13.97 -3.16
N ILE A 21 -9.60 14.36 -1.92
CA ILE A 21 -10.46 15.22 -1.12
C ILE A 21 -10.63 16.58 -1.79
N GLY A 22 -9.52 17.19 -2.27
CA GLY A 22 -9.55 18.46 -2.98
C GLY A 22 -10.37 18.40 -4.27
N GLY A 23 -10.21 17.33 -5.06
CA GLY A 23 -10.99 17.09 -6.28
C GLY A 23 -12.48 16.94 -6.01
N CYS A 24 -12.85 16.13 -5.02
CA CYS A 24 -14.25 15.98 -4.62
C CYS A 24 -14.87 17.29 -4.11
N ALA A 25 -14.13 18.05 -3.30
CA ALA A 25 -14.59 19.35 -2.81
C ALA A 25 -14.81 20.36 -3.94
N LEU A 26 -13.91 20.39 -4.93
CA LEU A 26 -14.00 21.27 -6.08
C LEU A 26 -15.19 20.88 -6.98
N ILE A 27 -15.35 19.63 -7.32
CA ILE A 27 -16.45 19.13 -8.15
C ILE A 27 -17.80 19.33 -7.45
N GLY A 28 -17.89 18.99 -6.16
CA GLY A 28 -19.09 19.17 -5.36
C GLY A 28 -19.46 20.63 -5.19
N GLY A 29 -18.48 21.50 -4.94
CA GLY A 29 -18.68 22.94 -4.82
C GLY A 29 -19.15 23.59 -6.13
N LEU A 30 -18.55 23.24 -7.25
CA LEU A 30 -18.98 23.71 -8.57
C LEU A 30 -20.38 23.18 -8.93
N GLY A 31 -20.67 21.90 -8.63
CA GLY A 31 -22.00 21.32 -8.83
C GLY A 31 -23.08 22.02 -8.03
N LEU A 32 -22.80 22.32 -6.75
CA LEU A 32 -23.71 23.04 -5.88
C LEU A 32 -23.94 24.49 -6.36
N TYR A 33 -22.86 25.19 -6.70
CA TYR A 33 -22.95 26.55 -7.26
C TYR A 33 -23.80 26.58 -8.53
N ALA A 34 -23.59 25.66 -9.45
CA ALA A 34 -24.35 25.58 -10.70
C ALA A 34 -25.83 25.23 -10.47
N ALA A 35 -26.11 24.34 -9.50
CA ALA A 35 -27.49 23.99 -9.14
C ALA A 35 -28.26 25.17 -8.56
N LEU A 36 -27.60 25.98 -7.73
CA LEU A 36 -28.22 27.16 -7.08
C LEU A 36 -28.38 28.36 -8.04
N SER A 37 -27.41 28.56 -8.95
CA SER A 37 -27.39 29.74 -9.82
C SER A 37 -28.21 29.58 -11.10
N LYS A 38 -28.33 28.37 -11.64
CA LYS A 38 -28.95 28.14 -12.97
C LYS A 38 -30.16 27.21 -12.98
N GLY A 39 -30.53 26.63 -11.82
CA GLY A 39 -31.63 25.64 -11.73
C GLY A 39 -31.43 24.44 -12.65
N SER A 40 -30.18 24.12 -12.98
CA SER A 40 -29.82 23.24 -14.07
C SER A 40 -29.82 21.77 -13.64
N GLY A 41 -29.93 20.86 -14.64
CA GLY A 41 -29.88 19.40 -14.48
C GLY A 41 -28.60 18.83 -13.89
N LEU A 42 -27.74 19.65 -13.24
CA LEU A 42 -26.54 19.23 -12.52
C LEU A 42 -26.82 18.78 -11.06
N PHE A 43 -28.08 18.75 -10.65
CA PHE A 43 -28.50 18.25 -9.35
C PHE A 43 -27.98 16.82 -9.03
N PRO A 44 -27.89 15.89 -10.00
CA PRO A 44 -27.29 14.58 -9.75
C PRO A 44 -25.83 14.62 -9.28
N LEU A 45 -25.03 15.61 -9.69
CA LEU A 45 -23.64 15.77 -9.23
C LEU A 45 -23.55 16.04 -7.74
N VAL A 46 -24.51 16.78 -7.17
CA VAL A 46 -24.56 17.09 -5.74
C VAL A 46 -24.80 15.82 -4.91
N ILE A 47 -25.52 14.85 -5.45
CA ILE A 47 -25.81 13.57 -4.78
C ILE A 47 -24.69 12.56 -4.99
N ILE A 48 -24.14 12.48 -6.21
CA ILE A 48 -23.12 11.48 -6.58
C ILE A 48 -21.76 11.79 -5.91
N THR A 49 -21.40 13.06 -5.80
CA THR A 49 -20.10 13.47 -5.22
C THR A 49 -19.88 12.95 -3.79
N PRO A 50 -20.80 13.09 -2.82
CA PRO A 50 -20.61 12.54 -1.48
C PRO A 50 -20.54 11.00 -1.47
N ILE A 51 -21.24 10.31 -2.35
CA ILE A 51 -21.19 8.85 -2.46
C ILE A 51 -19.79 8.43 -2.90
N ILE A 52 -19.25 9.05 -3.96
CA ILE A 52 -17.88 8.79 -4.44
C ILE A 52 -16.86 9.15 -3.37
N PHE A 53 -17.07 10.23 -2.61
CA PHE A 53 -16.19 10.63 -1.52
C PHE A 53 -16.12 9.56 -0.42
N VAL A 54 -17.26 9.07 0.05
CA VAL A 54 -17.34 8.02 1.08
C VAL A 54 -16.71 6.72 0.60
N LEU A 55 -17.02 6.31 -0.64
CA LEU A 55 -16.41 5.13 -1.24
C LEU A 55 -14.88 5.27 -1.33
N GLY A 56 -14.38 6.43 -1.75
CA GLY A 56 -12.95 6.71 -1.82
C GLY A 56 -12.26 6.58 -0.46
N ILE A 57 -12.85 7.15 0.60
CA ILE A 57 -12.32 7.01 1.97
C ILE A 57 -12.34 5.54 2.41
N TYR A 58 -13.40 4.80 2.12
CA TYR A 58 -13.48 3.37 2.44
C TYR A 58 -12.36 2.58 1.75
N PHE A 59 -12.16 2.78 0.45
CA PHE A 59 -11.09 2.13 -0.29
C PHE A 59 -9.70 2.53 0.22
N MET A 60 -9.50 3.81 0.56
CA MET A 60 -8.24 4.27 1.14
C MET A 60 -7.93 3.58 2.47
N LYS A 61 -8.92 3.50 3.38
CA LYS A 61 -8.73 2.79 4.64
C LYS A 61 -8.41 1.31 4.41
N LYS A 62 -9.12 0.65 3.51
CA LYS A 62 -8.97 -0.79 3.28
C LYS A 62 -7.67 -1.17 2.58
N TYR A 63 -7.17 -0.35 1.65
CA TYR A 63 -6.06 -0.73 0.77
C TYR A 63 -4.77 0.05 0.99
N VAL A 64 -4.83 1.20 1.64
CA VAL A 64 -3.68 2.11 1.79
C VAL A 64 -3.20 2.21 3.23
N SER A 65 -4.10 2.12 4.21
CA SER A 65 -3.73 2.27 5.63
C SER A 65 -2.83 1.15 6.15
N ASP A 66 -2.92 -0.06 5.57
CA ASP A 66 -2.15 -1.23 5.99
C ASP A 66 -0.74 -1.28 5.36
N LEU A 67 -0.42 -0.34 4.46
CA LEU A 67 0.90 -0.28 3.85
C LEU A 67 1.91 0.29 4.85
N VAL A 68 3.06 -0.37 4.99
CA VAL A 68 4.18 0.17 5.76
C VAL A 68 4.88 1.30 5.00
N ASP A 69 5.44 2.26 5.74
CA ASP A 69 6.05 3.46 5.15
C ASP A 69 7.37 3.15 4.44
N GLU A 70 8.21 2.33 5.07
CA GLU A 70 9.52 1.92 4.56
C GLU A 70 9.80 0.46 4.90
N ASP A 71 10.42 -0.25 3.98
CA ASP A 71 10.95 -1.58 4.15
C ASP A 71 12.40 -1.62 3.67
N LEU A 72 13.31 -1.85 4.61
CA LEU A 72 14.75 -1.84 4.40
C LEU A 72 15.31 -3.25 4.52
N ASP A 73 16.03 -3.69 3.51
CA ASP A 73 16.75 -4.96 3.50
C ASP A 73 18.07 -4.84 4.28
N ASP A 74 18.20 -5.61 5.35
CA ASP A 74 19.40 -5.72 6.17
C ASP A 74 20.09 -7.09 5.97
N GLY A 75 19.85 -7.77 4.86
CA GLY A 75 20.44 -9.06 4.49
C GLY A 75 19.71 -10.25 5.11
N ASP A 76 19.82 -10.46 6.43
CA ASP A 76 19.18 -11.58 7.15
C ASP A 76 17.82 -11.21 7.78
N ALA A 77 17.46 -9.93 7.73
CA ALA A 77 16.23 -9.40 8.29
C ALA A 77 15.68 -8.25 7.44
N LEU A 78 14.39 -8.00 7.56
CA LEU A 78 13.71 -6.83 7.03
C LEU A 78 13.46 -5.84 8.18
N VAL A 79 13.82 -4.59 7.98
CA VAL A 79 13.51 -3.50 8.91
C VAL A 79 12.31 -2.76 8.37
N VAL A 80 11.18 -2.93 9.04
CA VAL A 80 9.89 -2.37 8.67
C VAL A 80 9.61 -1.13 9.49
N LYS A 81 9.32 -0.01 8.84
CA LYS A 81 8.92 1.25 9.48
C LYS A 81 7.50 1.63 9.10
N ASN A 82 6.70 1.92 10.12
CA ASN A 82 5.34 2.42 9.92
C ASN A 82 4.95 3.39 11.04
N ASN A 83 4.49 4.58 10.69
CA ASN A 83 4.05 5.62 11.63
C ASN A 83 5.07 5.94 12.74
N GLY A 84 6.37 5.93 12.42
CA GLY A 84 7.46 6.21 13.37
C GLY A 84 7.84 5.03 14.26
N GLN A 85 7.17 3.88 14.14
CA GLN A 85 7.59 2.62 14.77
C GLN A 85 8.45 1.84 13.79
N GLU A 86 9.52 1.25 14.34
CA GLU A 86 10.47 0.44 13.58
C GLU A 86 10.53 -0.95 14.22
N GLN A 87 10.44 -1.98 13.39
CA GLN A 87 10.60 -3.37 13.84
C GLN A 87 11.44 -4.16 12.86
N ARG A 88 12.36 -4.94 13.41
CA ARG A 88 13.19 -5.88 12.67
C ARG A 88 12.53 -7.25 12.63
N ILE A 89 12.32 -7.79 11.43
CA ILE A 89 11.69 -9.07 11.16
C ILE A 89 12.75 -9.99 10.55
N ALA A 90 13.05 -11.11 11.20
CA ALA A 90 13.96 -12.09 10.63
C ALA A 90 13.35 -12.77 9.42
N LEU A 91 14.14 -13.04 8.37
CA LEU A 91 13.65 -13.73 7.18
C LEU A 91 13.11 -15.14 7.50
N ALA A 92 13.63 -15.79 8.54
CA ALA A 92 13.17 -17.10 9.01
C ALA A 92 11.75 -17.07 9.62
N ASP A 93 11.28 -15.91 10.10
CA ASP A 93 9.94 -15.73 10.66
C ASP A 93 8.88 -15.46 9.58
N ILE A 94 9.29 -15.25 8.33
CA ILE A 94 8.38 -15.06 7.22
C ILE A 94 7.88 -16.44 6.75
N THR A 95 6.59 -16.69 6.87
CA THR A 95 5.95 -17.95 6.48
C THR A 95 5.51 -17.95 5.01
N ASN A 96 5.11 -16.79 4.48
CA ASN A 96 4.67 -16.66 3.10
C ASN A 96 4.98 -15.26 2.56
N VAL A 97 5.29 -15.20 1.25
CA VAL A 97 5.46 -13.95 0.50
C VAL A 97 4.48 -13.97 -0.65
N SER A 98 3.44 -13.14 -0.57
CA SER A 98 2.42 -13.01 -1.60
C SER A 98 2.62 -11.72 -2.38
N TYR A 99 2.69 -11.83 -3.71
CA TYR A 99 2.83 -10.69 -4.61
C TYR A 99 1.59 -10.51 -5.47
N ALA A 100 0.91 -9.40 -5.31
CA ALA A 100 -0.26 -9.02 -6.09
C ALA A 100 0.12 -7.96 -7.13
N ALA A 101 0.53 -8.42 -8.32
CA ALA A 101 0.95 -7.54 -9.41
C ALA A 101 -0.20 -6.74 -10.03
N MET A 102 -1.42 -7.31 -10.01
CA MET A 102 -2.60 -6.70 -10.65
C MET A 102 -3.37 -5.75 -9.73
N THR A 103 -2.88 -5.48 -8.53
CA THR A 103 -3.46 -4.46 -7.64
C THR A 103 -2.86 -3.09 -7.93
N SER A 104 -3.63 -2.04 -7.74
CA SER A 104 -3.14 -0.66 -7.82
C SER A 104 -3.25 0.00 -6.44
N PRO A 105 -2.13 0.20 -5.75
CA PRO A 105 -0.73 -0.13 -6.09
C PRO A 105 -0.40 -1.63 -6.04
N PRO A 106 0.62 -2.09 -6.80
CA PRO A 106 1.15 -3.45 -6.66
C PRO A 106 1.69 -3.64 -5.25
N ARG A 107 1.28 -4.71 -4.58
CA ARG A 107 1.62 -4.93 -3.17
C ARG A 107 2.25 -6.29 -2.93
N VAL A 108 3.20 -6.30 -2.01
CA VAL A 108 3.75 -7.51 -1.41
C VAL A 108 3.17 -7.65 -0.02
N VAL A 109 2.71 -8.83 0.32
CA VAL A 109 2.25 -9.18 1.66
C VAL A 109 3.14 -10.28 2.21
N LEU A 110 3.76 -10.01 3.34
CA LEU A 110 4.54 -10.96 4.11
C LEU A 110 3.67 -11.49 5.24
N SER A 111 3.40 -12.79 5.26
CA SER A 111 2.75 -13.43 6.40
C SER A 111 3.83 -13.90 7.39
N LEU A 112 3.64 -13.60 8.66
CA LEU A 112 4.63 -13.83 9.71
C LEU A 112 4.22 -15.03 10.59
N ARG A 113 5.22 -15.71 11.16
CA ARG A 113 5.00 -16.80 12.10
C ARG A 113 4.57 -16.30 13.47
N HIS A 114 5.11 -15.15 13.87
CA HIS A 114 4.79 -14.50 15.14
C HIS A 114 4.23 -13.12 14.86
N PRO A 115 3.12 -12.73 15.53
CA PRO A 115 2.55 -11.41 15.36
C PRO A 115 3.55 -10.34 15.81
N THR A 116 3.63 -9.29 15.04
CA THR A 116 4.46 -8.12 15.30
C THR A 116 3.60 -6.96 15.81
N VAL A 117 4.21 -5.81 16.10
CA VAL A 117 3.45 -4.58 16.39
C VAL A 117 2.57 -4.16 15.22
N PHE A 118 2.84 -4.68 14.01
CA PHE A 118 2.06 -4.43 12.79
C PHE A 118 1.06 -5.54 12.47
N GLY A 119 0.92 -6.56 13.34
CA GLY A 119 0.04 -7.72 13.16
C GLY A 119 0.75 -8.94 12.58
N ASP A 120 -0.04 -9.88 12.07
CA ASP A 120 0.41 -11.16 11.51
C ASP A 120 0.89 -11.02 10.06
N GLU A 121 0.55 -9.90 9.43
CA GLU A 121 0.88 -9.60 8.05
C GLU A 121 1.48 -8.19 7.92
N VAL A 122 2.51 -8.08 7.11
CA VAL A 122 3.13 -6.81 6.75
C VAL A 122 2.99 -6.61 5.25
N ALA A 123 2.39 -5.49 4.84
CA ALA A 123 2.17 -5.18 3.44
C ALA A 123 2.93 -3.91 3.03
N PHE A 124 3.62 -3.96 1.90
CA PHE A 124 4.29 -2.80 1.32
C PHE A 124 4.10 -2.72 -0.20
N CYS A 125 4.30 -1.51 -0.76
CA CYS A 125 4.26 -1.32 -2.19
C CYS A 125 5.52 -1.88 -2.86
N ALA A 126 5.32 -2.79 -3.81
CA ALA A 126 6.41 -3.25 -4.66
C ALA A 126 6.95 -2.09 -5.52
N PRO A 127 8.28 -2.04 -5.77
CA PRO A 127 8.83 -1.11 -6.74
C PRO A 127 8.23 -1.40 -8.13
N VAL A 128 7.58 -0.39 -8.72
CA VAL A 128 6.98 -0.53 -10.05
C VAL A 128 8.08 -0.56 -11.10
N GLN A 129 8.23 -1.67 -11.76
CA GLN A 129 8.94 -1.71 -13.04
C GLN A 129 7.92 -1.41 -14.16
N ILE A 130 8.05 -0.21 -14.73
CA ILE A 130 7.10 0.38 -15.70
C ILE A 130 6.96 -0.45 -17.01
N MET A 131 7.82 -1.43 -17.26
CA MET A 131 7.89 -2.12 -18.56
C MET A 131 7.68 -3.64 -18.55
N THR A 132 7.48 -4.27 -17.42
CA THR A 132 7.32 -5.74 -17.44
C THR A 132 6.27 -6.16 -16.42
N PHE A 133 5.23 -6.87 -16.87
CA PHE A 133 4.27 -7.60 -16.01
C PHE A 133 4.93 -8.76 -15.23
N SER A 134 6.24 -8.76 -15.13
CA SER A 134 7.09 -9.75 -14.46
C SER A 134 7.38 -9.32 -13.02
N GLN A 135 7.55 -10.30 -12.15
CA GLN A 135 7.99 -10.06 -10.77
C GLN A 135 9.29 -9.26 -10.78
N SER A 136 9.35 -8.21 -9.95
CA SER A 136 10.60 -7.46 -9.75
C SER A 136 11.71 -8.44 -9.34
N PRO A 137 12.91 -8.36 -9.94
CA PRO A 137 14.03 -9.23 -9.57
C PRO A 137 14.37 -9.12 -8.08
N LEU A 138 14.12 -7.99 -7.44
CA LEU A 138 14.25 -7.78 -6.00
C LEU A 138 13.30 -8.69 -5.20
N ILE A 139 12.05 -8.84 -5.64
CA ILE A 139 11.06 -9.68 -4.95
C ILE A 139 11.38 -11.16 -5.19
N ALA A 140 11.81 -11.52 -6.39
CA ALA A 140 12.24 -12.89 -6.68
C ALA A 140 13.48 -13.29 -5.84
N ASP A 141 14.42 -12.37 -5.62
CA ASP A 141 15.57 -12.60 -4.74
C ASP A 141 15.15 -12.68 -3.26
N LEU A 142 14.24 -11.83 -2.82
CA LEU A 142 13.68 -11.89 -1.46
C LEU A 142 13.02 -13.25 -1.19
N ILE A 143 12.19 -13.75 -2.10
CA ILE A 143 11.55 -15.07 -1.98
C ILE A 143 12.60 -16.16 -1.82
N LYS A 144 13.63 -16.18 -2.67
CA LYS A 144 14.72 -17.18 -2.59
C LYS A 144 15.49 -17.10 -1.26
N ARG A 145 15.70 -15.90 -0.72
CA ARG A 145 16.38 -15.72 0.57
C ARG A 145 15.53 -16.19 1.73
N VAL A 146 14.23 -15.89 1.71
CA VAL A 146 13.26 -16.38 2.71
C VAL A 146 13.22 -17.90 2.71
N GLU A 147 13.16 -18.55 1.53
CA GLU A 147 13.18 -20.01 1.42
C GLU A 147 14.45 -20.61 2.00
N ARG A 148 15.63 -20.08 1.68
CA ARG A 148 16.91 -20.52 2.25
C ARG A 148 16.98 -20.33 3.77
N ALA A 149 16.50 -19.20 4.30
CA ALA A 149 16.48 -18.93 5.73
C ALA A 149 15.57 -19.93 6.47
N ARG A 150 14.42 -20.28 5.88
CA ARG A 150 13.51 -21.31 6.42
C ARG A 150 14.14 -22.71 6.43
N GLU A 151 14.79 -23.12 5.34
CA GLU A 151 15.47 -24.42 5.25
C GLU A 151 16.60 -24.55 6.29
N SER A 152 17.37 -23.47 6.50
CA SER A 152 18.45 -23.47 7.49
C SER A 152 17.92 -23.53 8.92
N HIS A 153 16.76 -22.97 9.20
CA HIS A 153 16.12 -23.00 10.52
C HIS A 153 15.46 -24.38 10.79
N HIS A 154 15.01 -25.07 9.79
CA HIS A 154 14.38 -26.40 9.93
C HIS A 154 15.39 -27.55 10.12
N ARG A 155 16.66 -27.30 9.83
CA ARG A 155 17.79 -28.28 10.01
C ARG A 155 18.47 -28.19 11.36
N ARG A 156 18.12 -27.26 12.20
CA ARG A 156 18.62 -27.11 13.58
C ARG A 156 17.62 -27.64 14.59
#